data_9bdb55e0f46d0b0a42cf78b73fd3f243
#
_entry.id   9bdb55e0f46d0b0a42cf78b73fd3f243
#
_cell.length_a   1.000
_cell.length_b   1.000
_cell.length_c   1.000
_cell.angle_alpha   90.00
_cell.angle_beta   90.00
_cell.angle_gamma   90.00
#
_symmetry.space_group_name_H-M   'P 1'
#
loop_
_entity.id
_entity.type
_entity.pdbx_description
1 polymer ?
#
loop_
_entity_poly.entity_id
_entity_poly.type
_entity_poly.pdbx_seq_one_letter_code
_entity_poly.pdbx_strand_id
1 'polypeptide(L)'
;MAILPKLPLARFKQSLTVVGRNLSKSSLIQVQAALNYLWVGRWMADRGFVFPGRVRDRNDVFVSIARRVADKKVLYLEFGVAAGETIRWWSSALKNSGSKLHGFDSFEGLPEASGPWTKGQFSTRGKAPKIDDPRISFYIGRFDQTLPAYQPPPHDQLVVNLDADLYSSTIFVLRTLRPHLKSGTYVYFDEMNHVDHEPRAFDEFVAESGLKFRPICADRTLAYVAFVIA
;
A
#
# COMPACT_ATOMS: atom_id res chain seq x y z
N MET A 1 -17.37 27.05 17.32
CA MET A 1 -16.15 26.99 16.49
C MET A 1 -15.37 28.27 16.77
N ALA A 2 -14.32 28.20 17.57
CA ALA A 2 -13.51 29.38 17.94
C ALA A 2 -12.70 29.81 16.72
N ILE A 3 -12.93 31.02 16.22
CA ILE A 3 -12.15 31.64 15.13
C ILE A 3 -10.81 32.06 15.77
N LEU A 4 -9.76 31.25 15.51
CA LEU A 4 -8.40 31.67 15.83
C LEU A 4 -8.10 33.00 15.13
N PRO A 5 -7.52 33.99 15.81
CA PRO A 5 -7.18 35.27 15.20
C PRO A 5 -6.23 35.03 14.01
N LYS A 6 -6.51 35.63 12.87
CA LYS A 6 -5.64 35.60 11.70
C LYS A 6 -4.31 36.27 12.05
N LEU A 7 -3.35 35.50 12.58
CA LEU A 7 -1.96 35.95 12.63
C LEU A 7 -1.55 36.43 11.23
N PRO A 8 -0.88 37.59 11.10
CA PRO A 8 -0.39 38.02 9.81
C PRO A 8 0.49 36.94 9.23
N LEU A 9 -0.01 36.25 8.21
CA LEU A 9 0.56 35.02 7.62
C LEU A 9 2.06 35.16 7.30
N ALA A 10 2.49 36.36 6.92
CA ALA A 10 3.89 36.66 6.63
C ALA A 10 4.78 36.56 7.86
N ARG A 11 4.37 37.15 8.99
CA ARG A 11 5.12 37.09 10.26
C ARG A 11 5.20 35.68 10.82
N PHE A 12 4.09 34.93 10.72
CA PHE A 12 4.05 33.53 11.13
C PHE A 12 5.03 32.67 10.29
N LYS A 13 5.01 32.80 8.96
CA LYS A 13 5.96 32.12 8.07
C LYS A 13 7.41 32.50 8.39
N GLN A 14 7.69 33.76 8.63
CA GLN A 14 9.03 34.23 9.02
C GLN A 14 9.49 33.61 10.33
N SER A 15 8.63 33.55 11.36
CA SER A 15 8.94 32.89 12.64
C SER A 15 9.27 31.42 12.45
N LEU A 16 8.48 30.69 11.64
CA LEU A 16 8.76 29.28 11.32
C LEU A 16 10.09 29.11 10.60
N THR A 17 10.45 30.03 9.70
CA THR A 17 11.76 29.99 9.02
C THR A 17 12.91 30.16 10.01
N VAL A 18 12.77 31.06 10.97
CA VAL A 18 13.79 31.26 12.02
C VAL A 18 13.91 30.03 12.93
N VAL A 19 12.79 29.46 13.35
CA VAL A 19 12.79 28.22 14.14
C VAL A 19 13.44 27.08 13.35
N GLY A 20 13.06 26.91 12.09
CA GLY A 20 13.59 25.83 11.22
C GLY A 20 15.10 25.89 11.02
N ARG A 21 15.72 27.08 11.03
CA ARG A 21 17.20 27.24 10.95
C ARG A 21 17.93 26.58 12.12
N ASN A 22 17.28 26.43 13.26
CA ASN A 22 17.86 25.88 14.48
C ASN A 22 17.45 24.40 14.72
N LEU A 23 16.58 23.84 13.87
CA LEU A 23 16.19 22.45 13.99
C LEU A 23 17.13 21.54 13.19
N SER A 24 17.41 20.35 13.73
CA SER A 24 18.11 19.31 12.98
C SER A 24 17.22 18.75 11.86
N LYS A 25 17.83 18.19 10.81
CA LYS A 25 17.07 17.47 9.76
C LYS A 25 16.22 16.34 10.36
N SER A 26 16.75 15.62 11.36
CA SER A 26 16.00 14.56 12.05
C SER A 26 14.74 15.09 12.75
N SER A 27 14.85 16.24 13.43
CA SER A 27 13.68 16.86 14.06
C SER A 27 12.62 17.29 13.05
N LEU A 28 13.04 17.79 11.89
CA LEU A 28 12.11 18.17 10.82
C LEU A 28 11.39 16.94 10.24
N ILE A 29 12.10 15.82 10.08
CA ILE A 29 11.47 14.54 9.65
C ILE A 29 10.43 14.07 10.66
N GLN A 30 10.71 14.16 11.96
CA GLN A 30 9.75 13.79 13.01
C GLN A 30 8.50 14.68 13.00
N VAL A 31 8.68 15.99 12.79
CA VAL A 31 7.53 16.93 12.67
C VAL A 31 6.70 16.59 11.43
N GLN A 32 7.34 16.31 10.30
CA GLN A 32 6.65 15.90 9.09
C GLN A 32 5.87 14.59 9.28
N ALA A 33 6.48 13.61 9.95
CA ALA A 33 5.80 12.35 10.29
C ALA A 33 4.58 12.59 11.17
N ALA A 34 4.69 13.46 12.20
CA ALA A 34 3.54 13.81 13.03
C ALA A 34 2.41 14.47 12.23
N LEU A 35 2.73 15.36 11.30
CA LEU A 35 1.74 15.96 10.39
C LEU A 35 1.07 14.93 9.50
N ASN A 36 1.81 13.94 8.99
CA ASN A 36 1.23 12.85 8.20
C ASN A 36 0.17 12.09 8.99
N TYR A 37 0.41 11.76 10.26
CA TYR A 37 -0.60 11.09 11.09
C TYR A 37 -1.85 11.94 11.33
N LEU A 38 -1.71 13.25 11.47
CA LEU A 38 -2.85 14.16 11.56
C LEU A 38 -3.66 14.17 10.25
N TRP A 39 -2.96 14.19 9.11
CA TRP A 39 -3.60 14.11 7.78
C TRP A 39 -4.29 12.77 7.56
N VAL A 40 -3.69 11.64 7.93
CA VAL A 40 -4.32 10.32 7.83
C VAL A 40 -5.58 10.23 8.70
N GLY A 41 -5.53 10.77 9.92
CA GLY A 41 -6.71 10.87 10.78
C GLY A 41 -7.83 11.69 10.14
N ARG A 42 -7.51 12.82 9.52
CA ARG A 42 -8.46 13.65 8.78
C ARG A 42 -9.01 12.92 7.55
N TRP A 43 -8.14 12.29 6.77
CA TRP A 43 -8.48 11.47 5.61
C TRP A 43 -9.50 10.38 5.97
N MET A 44 -9.29 9.67 7.07
CA MET A 44 -10.24 8.67 7.56
C MET A 44 -11.61 9.29 7.89
N ALA A 45 -11.61 10.42 8.62
CA ALA A 45 -12.84 11.09 9.02
C ALA A 45 -13.66 11.57 7.82
N ASP A 46 -13.01 12.12 6.81
CA ASP A 46 -13.66 12.60 5.58
C ASP A 46 -14.36 11.49 4.78
N ARG A 47 -13.89 10.25 4.92
CA ARG A 47 -14.43 9.06 4.25
C ARG A 47 -15.32 8.20 5.12
N GLY A 48 -15.49 8.58 6.38
CA GLY A 48 -16.23 7.78 7.36
C GLY A 48 -15.59 6.40 7.60
N PHE A 49 -14.26 6.26 7.39
CA PHE A 49 -13.60 4.98 7.61
C PHE A 49 -13.39 4.73 9.10
N VAL A 50 -13.97 3.62 9.54
CA VAL A 50 -13.74 3.06 10.88
C VAL A 50 -13.17 1.65 10.68
N PHE A 51 -11.94 1.44 11.11
CA PHE A 51 -11.33 0.12 11.07
C PHE A 51 -11.80 -0.70 12.28
N PRO A 52 -12.52 -1.80 12.07
CA PRO A 52 -13.08 -2.61 13.17
C PRO A 52 -12.00 -3.34 13.98
N GLY A 53 -10.81 -3.55 13.38
CA GLY A 53 -9.64 -4.14 14.04
C GLY A 53 -8.44 -3.22 13.96
N ARG A 54 -7.79 -2.98 15.12
CA ARG A 54 -6.47 -2.36 15.21
C ARG A 54 -5.50 -3.39 15.75
N VAL A 55 -4.57 -3.81 14.93
CA VAL A 55 -3.65 -4.90 15.24
C VAL A 55 -2.23 -4.39 15.46
N ARG A 56 -1.31 -5.26 15.80
CA ARG A 56 0.04 -4.89 16.20
C ARG A 56 0.94 -4.55 15.01
N ASP A 57 0.88 -5.39 13.97
CA ASP A 57 1.78 -5.32 12.82
C ASP A 57 1.12 -5.82 11.52
N ARG A 58 1.86 -5.77 10.41
CA ARG A 58 1.37 -6.18 9.08
C ARG A 58 0.96 -7.65 9.02
N ASN A 59 1.66 -8.54 9.72
CA ASN A 59 1.31 -9.97 9.71
C ASN A 59 -0.06 -10.22 10.31
N ASP A 60 -0.43 -9.48 11.37
CA ASP A 60 -1.76 -9.55 11.95
C ASP A 60 -2.84 -9.04 10.96
N VAL A 61 -2.51 -8.04 10.10
CA VAL A 61 -3.41 -7.60 9.02
C VAL A 61 -3.56 -8.71 7.98
N PHE A 62 -2.47 -9.35 7.57
CA PHE A 62 -2.52 -10.51 6.66
C PHE A 62 -3.35 -11.65 7.22
N VAL A 63 -3.17 -11.98 8.51
CA VAL A 63 -4.00 -13.00 9.21
C VAL A 63 -5.49 -12.65 9.12
N SER A 64 -5.86 -11.37 9.22
CA SER A 64 -7.25 -10.94 9.12
C SER A 64 -7.89 -11.26 7.77
N ILE A 65 -7.11 -11.20 6.68
CA ILE A 65 -7.55 -11.58 5.34
C ILE A 65 -7.48 -13.10 5.18
N ALA A 66 -6.35 -13.71 5.53
CA ALA A 66 -6.10 -15.14 5.35
C ALA A 66 -7.18 -16.03 6.01
N ARG A 67 -7.63 -15.69 7.21
CA ARG A 67 -8.73 -16.39 7.90
C ARG A 67 -10.03 -16.48 7.09
N ARG A 68 -10.23 -15.59 6.11
CA ARG A 68 -11.43 -15.53 5.28
C ARG A 68 -11.27 -16.24 3.94
N VAL A 69 -10.02 -16.49 3.52
CA VAL A 69 -9.72 -16.93 2.16
C VAL A 69 -8.83 -18.16 2.06
N ALA A 70 -8.18 -18.60 3.15
CA ALA A 70 -7.10 -19.60 3.11
C ALA A 70 -7.48 -20.92 2.41
N ASP A 71 -8.73 -21.37 2.55
CA ASP A 71 -9.22 -22.63 1.98
C ASP A 71 -9.81 -22.46 0.55
N LYS A 72 -9.94 -21.21 0.06
CA LYS A 72 -10.44 -20.90 -1.28
C LYS A 72 -9.32 -21.03 -2.31
N LYS A 73 -9.68 -21.20 -3.58
CA LYS A 73 -8.74 -21.06 -4.70
C LYS A 73 -8.44 -19.56 -4.89
N VAL A 74 -7.37 -19.09 -4.25
CA VAL A 74 -6.96 -17.69 -4.23
C VAL A 74 -6.02 -17.39 -5.38
N LEU A 75 -6.24 -16.27 -6.06
CA LEU A 75 -5.22 -15.56 -6.79
C LEU A 75 -4.69 -14.43 -5.90
N TYR A 76 -3.44 -14.56 -5.47
CA TYR A 76 -2.72 -13.54 -4.72
C TYR A 76 -1.79 -12.79 -5.67
N LEU A 77 -1.95 -11.47 -5.75
CA LEU A 77 -1.10 -10.58 -6.54
C LEU A 77 -0.32 -9.68 -5.62
N GLU A 78 1.01 -9.63 -5.74
CA GLU A 78 1.89 -8.79 -4.95
C GLU A 78 2.66 -7.84 -5.87
N PHE A 79 2.55 -6.56 -5.60
CA PHE A 79 3.22 -5.48 -6.31
C PHE A 79 4.27 -4.85 -5.40
N GLY A 80 5.55 -5.13 -5.67
CA GLY A 80 6.67 -4.93 -4.77
C GLY A 80 6.95 -6.20 -3.96
N VAL A 81 7.91 -7.00 -4.41
CA VAL A 81 8.24 -8.31 -3.82
C VAL A 81 9.54 -8.25 -3.04
N ALA A 82 10.53 -7.50 -3.54
CA ALA A 82 11.87 -7.38 -2.96
C ALA A 82 12.48 -8.75 -2.59
N ALA A 83 12.79 -9.01 -1.32
CA ALA A 83 13.36 -10.28 -0.85
C ALA A 83 12.32 -11.42 -0.75
N GLY A 84 11.04 -11.15 -0.98
CA GLY A 84 9.96 -12.14 -1.03
C GLY A 84 9.48 -12.62 0.34
N GLU A 85 9.62 -11.80 1.39
CA GLU A 85 9.15 -12.16 2.73
C GLU A 85 7.63 -12.31 2.76
N THR A 86 6.92 -11.36 2.15
CA THR A 86 5.47 -11.29 2.15
C THR A 86 4.86 -12.43 1.33
N ILE A 87 5.35 -12.69 0.11
CA ILE A 87 4.83 -13.78 -0.71
C ILE A 87 5.10 -15.16 -0.08
N ARG A 88 6.21 -15.36 0.65
CA ARG A 88 6.47 -16.58 1.42
C ARG A 88 5.46 -16.75 2.55
N TRP A 89 5.14 -15.66 3.25
CA TRP A 89 4.13 -15.69 4.29
C TRP A 89 2.78 -16.14 3.72
N TRP A 90 2.35 -15.54 2.61
CA TRP A 90 1.10 -15.88 1.94
C TRP A 90 1.10 -17.31 1.38
N SER A 91 2.22 -17.77 0.83
CA SER A 91 2.40 -19.16 0.40
C SER A 91 2.11 -20.15 1.54
N SER A 92 2.62 -19.85 2.73
CA SER A 92 2.38 -20.67 3.93
C SER A 92 0.94 -20.58 4.46
N ALA A 93 0.29 -19.43 4.30
CA ALA A 93 -1.05 -19.19 4.82
C ALA A 93 -2.16 -19.76 3.92
N LEU A 94 -1.96 -19.80 2.58
CA LEU A 94 -2.94 -20.32 1.62
C LEU A 94 -2.84 -21.86 1.52
N LYS A 95 -3.90 -22.56 1.94
CA LYS A 95 -3.93 -24.01 2.04
C LYS A 95 -4.37 -24.72 0.76
N ASN A 96 -5.15 -24.02 -0.09
CA ASN A 96 -5.66 -24.62 -1.31
C ASN A 96 -4.54 -24.73 -2.36
N SER A 97 -4.24 -25.95 -2.80
CA SER A 97 -3.20 -26.23 -3.81
C SER A 97 -3.48 -25.62 -5.18
N GLY A 98 -4.75 -25.31 -5.48
CA GLY A 98 -5.15 -24.62 -6.70
C GLY A 98 -4.95 -23.12 -6.67
N SER A 99 -4.55 -22.55 -5.54
CA SER A 99 -4.20 -21.13 -5.43
C SER A 99 -2.97 -20.80 -6.27
N LYS A 100 -2.87 -19.53 -6.71
CA LYS A 100 -1.71 -19.00 -7.40
C LYS A 100 -1.25 -17.71 -6.72
N LEU A 101 0.08 -17.55 -6.63
CA LEU A 101 0.70 -16.36 -6.05
C LEU A 101 1.62 -15.74 -7.11
N HIS A 102 1.27 -14.56 -7.56
CA HIS A 102 2.00 -13.87 -8.62
C HIS A 102 2.62 -12.59 -8.05
N GLY A 103 3.95 -12.54 -8.10
CA GLY A 103 4.73 -11.39 -7.66
C GLY A 103 5.22 -10.56 -8.84
N PHE A 104 5.02 -9.27 -8.79
CA PHE A 104 5.45 -8.30 -9.79
C PHE A 104 6.52 -7.40 -9.18
N ASP A 105 7.70 -7.38 -9.74
CA ASP A 105 8.81 -6.53 -9.30
C ASP A 105 9.89 -6.46 -10.39
N SER A 106 10.57 -5.34 -10.49
CA SER A 106 11.78 -5.23 -11.32
C SER A 106 12.98 -5.87 -10.65
N PHE A 107 12.95 -5.99 -9.32
CA PHE A 107 14.07 -6.37 -8.48
C PHE A 107 15.28 -5.44 -8.58
N GLU A 108 15.12 -4.31 -9.26
CA GLU A 108 16.13 -3.25 -9.38
C GLU A 108 15.92 -2.12 -8.36
N GLY A 109 14.86 -2.23 -7.55
CA GLY A 109 14.43 -1.22 -6.59
C GLY A 109 13.58 -0.14 -7.21
N LEU A 110 13.28 0.90 -6.41
CA LEU A 110 12.36 1.96 -6.79
C LEU A 110 12.82 2.70 -8.06
N PRO A 111 11.92 2.95 -9.03
CA PRO A 111 12.27 3.58 -10.31
C PRO A 111 12.62 5.07 -10.18
N GLU A 112 12.14 5.72 -9.14
CA GLU A 112 12.35 7.15 -8.87
C GLU A 112 12.49 7.40 -7.36
N ALA A 113 12.97 8.60 -7.01
CA ALA A 113 13.00 9.06 -5.63
C ALA A 113 11.73 9.85 -5.32
N SER A 114 11.11 9.61 -4.15
CA SER A 114 9.94 10.38 -3.71
C SER A 114 9.83 10.36 -2.18
N GLY A 115 9.66 11.53 -1.57
CA GLY A 115 9.57 11.66 -0.12
C GLY A 115 10.80 11.07 0.61
N PRO A 116 10.63 10.07 1.48
CA PRO A 116 11.71 9.43 2.19
C PRO A 116 12.49 8.40 1.36
N TRP A 117 11.95 7.98 0.23
CA TRP A 117 12.52 6.92 -0.60
C TRP A 117 13.50 7.44 -1.64
N THR A 118 14.55 6.64 -1.88
CA THR A 118 15.57 6.94 -2.89
C THR A 118 15.44 5.99 -4.08
N LYS A 119 15.81 6.47 -5.27
CA LYS A 119 15.88 5.61 -6.46
C LYS A 119 16.82 4.42 -6.21
N GLY A 120 16.38 3.22 -6.59
CA GLY A 120 17.11 1.96 -6.39
C GLY A 120 17.00 1.37 -4.99
N GLN A 121 16.28 2.01 -4.06
CA GLN A 121 16.01 1.45 -2.74
C GLN A 121 15.26 0.12 -2.88
N PHE A 122 15.52 -0.83 -1.97
CA PHE A 122 14.98 -2.21 -1.97
C PHE A 122 15.47 -3.10 -3.13
N SER A 123 16.49 -2.68 -3.89
CA SER A 123 17.04 -3.49 -4.97
C SER A 123 17.62 -4.82 -4.46
N THR A 124 17.23 -5.91 -5.11
CA THR A 124 17.88 -7.22 -4.99
C THR A 124 18.80 -7.53 -6.17
N ARG A 125 19.26 -6.46 -6.87
CA ARG A 125 20.16 -6.53 -8.03
C ARG A 125 19.56 -7.32 -9.20
N GLY A 126 18.28 -7.11 -9.49
CA GLY A 126 17.54 -7.76 -10.56
C GLY A 126 17.22 -9.24 -10.31
N LYS A 127 17.39 -9.74 -9.08
CA LYS A 127 17.22 -11.16 -8.76
C LYS A 127 15.95 -11.41 -7.97
N ALA A 128 15.03 -12.18 -8.57
CA ALA A 128 13.87 -12.69 -7.87
C ALA A 128 14.28 -13.66 -6.74
N PRO A 129 13.54 -13.71 -5.63
CA PRO A 129 13.82 -14.64 -4.54
C PRO A 129 13.58 -16.09 -4.98
N LYS A 130 14.43 -16.99 -4.51
CA LYS A 130 14.20 -18.43 -4.68
C LYS A 130 13.23 -18.92 -3.63
N ILE A 131 12.07 -19.40 -4.06
CA ILE A 131 11.03 -19.95 -3.21
C ILE A 131 10.57 -21.28 -3.81
N ASP A 132 10.61 -22.32 -3.01
CA ASP A 132 10.21 -23.67 -3.44
C ASP A 132 8.71 -23.89 -3.20
N ASP A 133 7.89 -23.22 -4.00
CA ASP A 133 6.44 -23.42 -4.06
C ASP A 133 5.97 -23.30 -5.51
N PRO A 134 5.45 -24.38 -6.14
CA PRO A 134 5.04 -24.39 -7.54
C PRO A 134 3.84 -23.49 -7.85
N ARG A 135 3.19 -22.93 -6.83
CA ARG A 135 2.09 -21.98 -7.00
C ARG A 135 2.58 -20.55 -7.26
N ILE A 136 3.87 -20.27 -6.99
CA ILE A 136 4.46 -18.94 -7.11
C ILE A 136 5.03 -18.73 -8.52
N SER A 137 4.78 -17.57 -9.07
CA SER A 137 5.38 -17.08 -10.31
C SER A 137 5.78 -15.61 -10.17
N PHE A 138 6.93 -15.24 -10.72
CA PHE A 138 7.40 -13.86 -10.72
C PHE A 138 7.34 -13.27 -12.13
N TYR A 139 6.79 -12.07 -12.23
CA TYR A 139 6.77 -11.23 -13.42
C TYR A 139 7.83 -10.14 -13.24
N ILE A 140 9.02 -10.42 -13.83
CA ILE A 140 10.22 -9.60 -13.63
C ILE A 140 10.20 -8.43 -14.60
N GLY A 141 10.18 -7.22 -14.09
CA GLY A 141 10.15 -5.97 -14.84
C GLY A 141 9.33 -4.91 -14.12
N ARG A 142 9.33 -3.71 -14.68
CA ARG A 142 8.48 -2.63 -14.17
C ARG A 142 7.00 -2.98 -14.41
N PHE A 143 6.12 -2.44 -13.58
CA PHE A 143 4.68 -2.72 -13.68
C PHE A 143 4.10 -2.31 -15.04
N ASP A 144 4.58 -1.19 -15.61
CA ASP A 144 4.17 -0.72 -16.93
C ASP A 144 4.60 -1.64 -18.11
N GLN A 145 5.54 -2.52 -17.87
CA GLN A 145 6.03 -3.50 -18.85
C GLN A 145 5.34 -4.87 -18.71
N THR A 146 5.05 -5.27 -17.48
CA THR A 146 4.59 -6.63 -17.17
C THR A 146 3.07 -6.74 -17.01
N LEU A 147 2.44 -5.74 -16.40
CA LEU A 147 1.03 -5.82 -16.04
C LEU A 147 0.04 -5.64 -17.22
N PRO A 148 0.29 -4.82 -18.25
CA PRO A 148 -0.67 -4.64 -19.35
C PRO A 148 -0.98 -5.91 -20.14
N ALA A 149 -0.03 -6.85 -20.24
CA ALA A 149 -0.20 -8.13 -20.91
C ALA A 149 -0.66 -9.26 -19.97
N TYR A 150 -0.76 -9.00 -18.69
CA TYR A 150 -1.10 -9.99 -17.69
C TYR A 150 -2.56 -10.41 -17.77
N GLN A 151 -2.79 -11.72 -17.78
CA GLN A 151 -4.12 -12.31 -17.74
C GLN A 151 -4.28 -13.11 -16.44
N PRO A 152 -5.15 -12.69 -15.53
CA PRO A 152 -5.42 -13.41 -14.30
C PRO A 152 -5.93 -14.83 -14.56
N PRO A 153 -5.32 -15.88 -14.00
CA PRO A 153 -5.84 -17.24 -14.11
C PRO A 153 -7.19 -17.38 -13.39
N PRO A 154 -7.97 -18.44 -13.70
CA PRO A 154 -9.21 -18.72 -13.00
C PRO A 154 -9.01 -18.87 -11.49
N HIS A 155 -9.80 -18.16 -10.69
CA HIS A 155 -9.76 -18.12 -9.23
C HIS A 155 -11.15 -17.87 -8.65
N ASP A 156 -11.35 -18.25 -7.39
CA ASP A 156 -12.59 -17.97 -6.64
C ASP A 156 -12.47 -16.67 -5.84
N GLN A 157 -11.25 -16.30 -5.48
CA GLN A 157 -10.96 -15.15 -4.64
C GLN A 157 -9.71 -14.40 -5.11
N LEU A 158 -9.82 -13.09 -5.23
CA LEU A 158 -8.68 -12.22 -5.51
C LEU A 158 -8.22 -11.51 -4.23
N VAL A 159 -6.90 -11.55 -3.99
CA VAL A 159 -6.21 -10.76 -2.96
C VAL A 159 -5.12 -9.96 -3.64
N VAL A 160 -5.14 -8.66 -3.50
CA VAL A 160 -4.14 -7.73 -4.05
C VAL A 160 -3.34 -7.12 -2.91
N ASN A 161 -2.05 -7.26 -2.96
CA ASN A 161 -1.10 -6.63 -2.05
C ASN A 161 -0.35 -5.52 -2.79
N LEU A 162 -0.55 -4.29 -2.34
CA LEU A 162 0.15 -3.10 -2.84
C LEU A 162 1.24 -2.73 -1.82
N ASP A 163 2.48 -2.95 -2.19
CA ASP A 163 3.70 -2.63 -1.45
C ASP A 163 4.67 -1.97 -2.45
N ALA A 164 4.16 -0.91 -3.09
CA ALA A 164 4.82 -0.27 -4.22
C ALA A 164 5.45 1.08 -3.87
N ASP A 165 5.33 1.51 -2.61
CA ASP A 165 5.86 2.73 -2.01
C ASP A 165 5.45 4.05 -2.69
N LEU A 166 5.39 4.09 -4.02
CA LEU A 166 5.23 5.30 -4.81
C LEU A 166 3.79 5.49 -5.29
N TYR A 167 3.29 6.72 -5.24
CA TYR A 167 2.01 7.09 -5.81
C TYR A 167 1.87 6.66 -7.29
N SER A 168 2.92 6.94 -8.10
CA SER A 168 2.92 6.62 -9.54
C SER A 168 2.76 5.13 -9.81
N SER A 169 3.41 4.30 -9.02
CA SER A 169 3.33 2.84 -9.10
C SER A 169 1.96 2.33 -8.65
N THR A 170 1.48 2.77 -7.50
CA THR A 170 0.21 2.33 -6.93
C THR A 170 -0.98 2.68 -7.80
N ILE A 171 -1.06 3.94 -8.28
CA ILE A 171 -2.18 4.36 -9.15
C ILE A 171 -2.18 3.63 -10.50
N PHE A 172 -0.98 3.36 -11.06
CA PHE A 172 -0.86 2.59 -12.30
C PHE A 172 -1.40 1.17 -12.12
N VAL A 173 -1.00 0.48 -11.04
CA VAL A 173 -1.47 -0.89 -10.73
C VAL A 173 -2.99 -0.91 -10.55
N LEU A 174 -3.54 -0.01 -9.76
CA LEU A 174 -4.98 0.06 -9.50
C LEU A 174 -5.79 0.28 -10.79
N ARG A 175 -5.37 1.21 -11.65
CA ARG A 175 -6.03 1.50 -12.94
C ARG A 175 -5.97 0.29 -13.86
N THR A 176 -4.81 -0.35 -13.97
CA THR A 176 -4.63 -1.52 -14.85
C THR A 176 -5.43 -2.74 -14.36
N LEU A 177 -5.49 -2.95 -13.05
CA LEU A 177 -6.28 -4.03 -12.46
C LEU A 177 -7.78 -3.76 -12.42
N ARG A 178 -8.25 -2.53 -12.68
CA ARG A 178 -9.66 -2.13 -12.57
C ARG A 178 -10.66 -3.15 -13.14
N PRO A 179 -10.45 -3.75 -14.34
CA PRO A 179 -11.37 -4.72 -14.92
C PRO A 179 -11.53 -6.01 -14.09
N HIS A 180 -10.56 -6.33 -13.25
CA HIS A 180 -10.51 -7.54 -12.43
C HIS A 180 -10.96 -7.30 -11.00
N LEU A 181 -11.05 -6.05 -10.55
CA LEU A 181 -11.46 -5.67 -9.21
C LEU A 181 -13.00 -5.73 -9.09
N LYS A 182 -13.49 -6.68 -8.30
CA LYS A 182 -14.92 -6.98 -8.11
C LYS A 182 -15.27 -6.97 -6.63
N SER A 183 -16.57 -6.92 -6.31
CA SER A 183 -17.05 -7.16 -4.95
C SER A 183 -16.46 -8.46 -4.39
N GLY A 184 -16.01 -8.41 -3.14
CA GLY A 184 -15.30 -9.49 -2.46
C GLY A 184 -13.79 -9.51 -2.65
N THR A 185 -13.20 -8.73 -3.57
CA THR A 185 -11.74 -8.60 -3.68
C THR A 185 -11.16 -7.95 -2.43
N TYR A 186 -10.12 -8.54 -1.86
CA TYR A 186 -9.34 -7.97 -0.77
C TYR A 186 -8.18 -7.16 -1.33
N VAL A 187 -7.98 -5.96 -0.80
CA VAL A 187 -6.86 -5.09 -1.18
C VAL A 187 -6.15 -4.65 0.08
N TYR A 188 -4.85 -4.90 0.13
CA TYR A 188 -3.95 -4.48 1.19
C TYR A 188 -3.03 -3.40 0.66
N PHE A 189 -2.75 -2.41 1.51
CA PHE A 189 -1.81 -1.32 1.28
C PHE A 189 -0.77 -1.30 2.39
N ASP A 190 0.50 -1.09 2.04
CA ASP A 190 1.63 -1.12 2.97
C ASP A 190 1.99 0.27 3.54
N GLU A 191 1.64 1.37 2.83
CA GLU A 191 2.07 2.73 3.18
C GLU A 191 0.92 3.75 3.29
N MET A 192 -0.21 3.35 3.90
CA MET A 192 -1.39 4.23 4.04
C MET A 192 -1.19 5.39 5.02
N ASN A 193 -0.07 5.47 5.71
CA ASN A 193 0.29 6.58 6.59
C ASN A 193 1.05 7.72 5.86
N HIS A 194 1.27 7.64 4.56
CA HIS A 194 1.90 8.67 3.73
C HIS A 194 0.89 9.25 2.74
N VAL A 195 0.25 10.37 3.11
CA VAL A 195 -0.90 10.96 2.39
C VAL A 195 -0.65 11.27 0.91
N ASP A 196 0.59 11.58 0.54
CA ASP A 196 0.96 11.93 -0.85
C ASP A 196 1.22 10.70 -1.74
N HIS A 197 1.21 9.50 -1.18
CA HIS A 197 1.49 8.24 -1.86
C HIS A 197 0.24 7.36 -2.01
N GLU A 198 0.14 6.29 -1.25
CA GLU A 198 -0.98 5.33 -1.38
C GLU A 198 -2.35 5.91 -1.06
N PRO A 199 -2.56 6.74 -0.02
CA PRO A 199 -3.86 7.38 0.21
C PRO A 199 -4.30 8.27 -0.95
N ARG A 200 -3.37 9.02 -1.56
CA ARG A 200 -3.66 9.82 -2.75
C ARG A 200 -4.04 8.94 -3.94
N ALA A 201 -3.29 7.87 -4.19
CA ALA A 201 -3.60 6.92 -5.26
C ALA A 201 -4.97 6.24 -5.04
N PHE A 202 -5.25 5.86 -3.80
CA PHE A 202 -6.53 5.29 -3.39
C PHE A 202 -7.70 6.24 -3.68
N ASP A 203 -7.58 7.52 -3.27
CA ASP A 203 -8.64 8.52 -3.45
C ASP A 203 -8.96 8.78 -4.91
N GLU A 204 -7.91 8.96 -5.71
CA GLU A 204 -8.03 9.20 -7.15
C GLU A 204 -8.68 7.98 -7.82
N PHE A 205 -8.21 6.78 -7.51
CA PHE A 205 -8.78 5.55 -8.03
C PHE A 205 -10.25 5.34 -7.64
N VAL A 206 -10.61 5.60 -6.39
CA VAL A 206 -12.00 5.48 -5.91
C VAL A 206 -12.90 6.46 -6.66
N ALA A 207 -12.47 7.71 -6.84
CA ALA A 207 -13.21 8.73 -7.58
C ALA A 207 -13.43 8.33 -9.06
N GLU A 208 -12.43 7.75 -9.70
CA GLU A 208 -12.48 7.34 -11.11
C GLU A 208 -13.29 6.05 -11.32
N SER A 209 -13.10 5.07 -10.44
CA SER A 209 -13.66 3.73 -10.61
C SER A 209 -15.09 3.58 -10.10
N GLY A 210 -15.50 4.41 -9.15
CA GLY A 210 -16.76 4.30 -8.44
C GLY A 210 -16.85 3.09 -7.51
N LEU A 211 -15.76 2.32 -7.32
CA LEU A 211 -15.72 1.18 -6.42
C LEU A 211 -15.83 1.63 -4.97
N LYS A 212 -16.54 0.83 -4.18
CA LYS A 212 -16.70 1.05 -2.74
C LYS A 212 -15.78 0.14 -1.96
N PHE A 213 -14.93 0.73 -1.12
CA PHE A 213 -14.01 0.02 -0.26
C PHE A 213 -14.50 0.05 1.18
N ARG A 214 -14.61 -1.12 1.79
CA ARG A 214 -14.97 -1.27 3.20
C ARG A 214 -13.73 -1.65 4.01
N PRO A 215 -13.37 -0.88 5.05
CA PRO A 215 -12.26 -1.21 5.93
C PRO A 215 -12.46 -2.56 6.64
N ILE A 216 -11.40 -3.35 6.74
CA ILE A 216 -11.39 -4.64 7.45
C ILE A 216 -10.53 -4.56 8.71
N CYS A 217 -9.29 -4.16 8.54
CA CYS A 217 -8.27 -4.18 9.57
C CYS A 217 -7.17 -3.18 9.24
N ALA A 218 -6.54 -2.64 10.26
CA ALA A 218 -5.34 -1.84 10.12
C ALA A 218 -4.41 -2.07 11.32
N ASP A 219 -3.10 -1.83 11.14
CA ASP A 219 -2.21 -1.73 12.27
C ASP A 219 -2.47 -0.43 13.08
N ARG A 220 -1.79 -0.27 14.21
CA ARG A 220 -1.98 0.88 15.09
C ARG A 220 -1.55 2.20 14.45
N THR A 221 -0.61 2.14 13.54
CA THR A 221 -0.01 3.32 12.87
C THR A 221 -0.72 3.68 11.57
N LEU A 222 -1.67 2.86 11.10
CA LEU A 222 -2.32 3.00 9.79
C LEU A 222 -1.35 2.94 8.60
N ALA A 223 -0.17 2.35 8.81
CA ALA A 223 0.70 2.01 7.70
C ALA A 223 0.09 0.87 6.90
N TYR A 224 -0.24 -0.21 7.59
CA TYR A 224 -0.73 -1.46 7.03
C TYR A 224 -2.24 -1.54 7.10
N VAL A 225 -2.91 -1.48 5.97
CA VAL A 225 -4.37 -1.37 5.92
C VAL A 225 -4.97 -2.37 4.94
N ALA A 226 -6.04 -3.05 5.36
CA ALA A 226 -6.80 -3.96 4.52
C ALA A 226 -8.23 -3.47 4.29
N PHE A 227 -8.65 -3.55 3.03
CA PHE A 227 -10.02 -3.30 2.59
C PHE A 227 -10.60 -4.52 1.88
N VAL A 228 -11.92 -4.56 1.79
CA VAL A 228 -12.64 -5.40 0.84
C VAL A 228 -13.50 -4.50 -0.05
N ILE A 229 -13.56 -4.81 -1.34
CA ILE A 229 -14.45 -4.15 -2.28
C ILE A 229 -15.88 -4.64 -2.02
N ALA A 230 -16.81 -3.69 -1.81
CA ALA A 230 -18.20 -3.96 -1.47
C ALA A 230 -19.07 -4.23 -2.70
#